data_c27ab67166894a392bd46904add46079
#
_entry.id   c27ab67166894a392bd46904add46079
#
_cell.length_a   1.000
_cell.length_b   1.000
_cell.length_c   1.000
_cell.angle_alpha   90.00
_cell.angle_beta   90.00
_cell.angle_gamma   90.00
#
_symmetry.space_group_name_H-M   'P 1'
#
loop_
_entity.id
_entity.type
_entity.pdbx_description
1 polymer ?
#
loop_
_entity_poly.entity_id
_entity_poly.type
_entity_poly.pdbx_seq_one_letter_code
_entity_poly.pdbx_strand_id
1 'polypeptide(L)'
;IIKTPDNAFVEVLPRNAADAPAYNHLKEMVVVHTGLELGATIYLDYTVTSKPGYLPEVDVFEELLQSSPVKEYTLTIVTPEAKELAYTLANNPAKASVKQSAGTRAPFVSVRNGDIPFLAATTYASEGEALATLLKQFNPSGDPQLTTLAESLTEGKDKDGDKLKAILEYTTS
;
A
#
# COMPACT_ATOMS: atom_id res chain seq x y z
N ILE A 1 -24.67 23.92 -7.67
CA ILE A 1 -23.85 22.93 -6.95
C ILE A 1 -24.76 22.20 -6.00
N ILE A 2 -24.83 20.89 -6.15
CA ILE A 2 -25.58 20.00 -5.25
C ILE A 2 -24.55 19.35 -4.33
N LYS A 3 -24.74 19.52 -3.02
CA LYS A 3 -23.88 18.86 -2.02
C LYS A 3 -24.33 17.41 -1.86
N THR A 4 -23.38 16.49 -1.80
CA THR A 4 -23.63 15.08 -1.48
C THR A 4 -24.28 14.98 -0.10
N PRO A 5 -25.44 14.32 0.03
CA PRO A 5 -26.10 14.19 1.32
C PRO A 5 -25.38 13.15 2.21
N ASP A 6 -25.52 13.28 3.51
CA ASP A 6 -24.80 12.43 4.48
C ASP A 6 -25.15 10.93 4.33
N ASN A 7 -26.36 10.60 3.90
CA ASN A 7 -26.80 9.21 3.66
C ASN A 7 -26.28 8.62 2.34
N ALA A 8 -25.53 9.37 1.55
CA ALA A 8 -24.88 8.86 0.33
C ALA A 8 -23.60 8.07 0.60
N PHE A 9 -23.08 8.13 1.82
CA PHE A 9 -21.84 7.43 2.22
C PHE A 9 -22.21 6.09 2.86
N VAL A 10 -21.77 5.01 2.25
CA VAL A 10 -22.06 3.63 2.70
C VAL A 10 -20.75 2.88 2.89
N GLU A 11 -20.54 2.36 4.10
CA GLU A 11 -19.41 1.45 4.36
C GLU A 11 -19.79 0.04 3.96
N VAL A 12 -18.96 -0.60 3.18
CA VAL A 12 -19.14 -1.98 2.73
C VAL A 12 -17.85 -2.78 2.94
N LEU A 13 -17.97 -4.11 3.00
CA LEU A 13 -16.80 -4.97 2.93
C LEU A 13 -16.25 -4.93 1.49
N PRO A 14 -14.93 -4.73 1.28
CA PRO A 14 -14.34 -4.81 -0.05
C PRO A 14 -14.65 -6.15 -0.73
N ARG A 15 -14.98 -6.10 -2.01
CA ARG A 15 -15.39 -7.30 -2.75
C ARG A 15 -14.34 -8.42 -2.73
N ASN A 16 -13.07 -8.04 -2.80
CA ASN A 16 -11.93 -8.96 -2.74
C ASN A 16 -11.69 -9.56 -1.34
N ALA A 17 -12.32 -9.02 -0.30
CA ALA A 17 -12.25 -9.54 1.07
C ALA A 17 -13.46 -10.43 1.44
N ALA A 18 -14.45 -10.58 0.54
CA ALA A 18 -15.70 -11.30 0.84
C ALA A 18 -15.47 -12.78 1.21
N ASP A 19 -14.47 -13.41 0.57
CA ASP A 19 -14.14 -14.83 0.81
C ASP A 19 -12.93 -15.00 1.73
N ALA A 20 -12.50 -13.93 2.42
CA ALA A 20 -11.31 -13.92 3.26
C ALA A 20 -11.65 -13.40 4.68
N PRO A 21 -12.15 -14.27 5.59
CA PRO A 21 -12.64 -13.86 6.92
C PRO A 21 -11.62 -13.08 7.77
N ALA A 22 -10.32 -13.33 7.58
CA ALA A 22 -9.25 -12.58 8.27
C ALA A 22 -9.26 -11.08 7.93
N TYR A 23 -9.89 -10.68 6.83
CA TYR A 23 -9.96 -9.30 6.35
C TYR A 23 -11.33 -8.65 6.57
N ASN A 24 -12.22 -9.25 7.35
CA ASN A 24 -13.56 -8.70 7.66
C ASN A 24 -13.54 -7.35 8.38
N HIS A 25 -12.37 -6.95 8.91
CA HIS A 25 -12.17 -5.63 9.51
C HIS A 25 -11.92 -4.52 8.48
N LEU A 26 -11.65 -4.87 7.22
CA LEU A 26 -11.48 -3.90 6.15
C LEU A 26 -12.84 -3.32 5.74
N LYS A 27 -12.83 -2.05 5.40
CA LYS A 27 -14.01 -1.32 4.95
C LYS A 27 -13.68 -0.50 3.71
N GLU A 28 -14.62 -0.47 2.80
CA GLU A 28 -14.61 0.38 1.62
C GLU A 28 -15.73 1.41 1.75
N MET A 29 -15.44 2.67 1.48
CA MET A 29 -16.43 3.73 1.46
C MET A 29 -16.98 3.89 0.04
N VAL A 30 -18.25 3.56 -0.13
CA VAL A 30 -18.98 3.79 -1.37
C VAL A 30 -19.78 5.07 -1.25
N VAL A 31 -19.62 5.97 -2.23
CA VAL A 31 -20.39 7.20 -2.31
C VAL A 31 -21.41 7.09 -3.44
N VAL A 32 -22.70 7.10 -3.07
CA VAL A 32 -23.79 6.97 -4.02
C VAL A 32 -24.38 8.35 -4.34
N HIS A 33 -24.24 8.76 -5.58
CA HIS A 33 -24.86 9.99 -6.06
C HIS A 33 -26.17 9.70 -6.77
N THR A 34 -27.24 10.38 -6.37
CA THR A 34 -28.54 10.40 -7.07
C THR A 34 -28.64 11.67 -7.92
N GLY A 35 -29.26 11.54 -9.09
CA GLY A 35 -29.52 12.69 -9.96
C GLY A 35 -28.32 13.15 -10.79
N LEU A 36 -27.35 12.26 -11.04
CA LEU A 36 -26.29 12.54 -12.02
C LEU A 36 -26.86 12.48 -13.43
N GLU A 37 -26.59 13.51 -14.21
CA GLU A 37 -26.97 13.63 -15.60
C GLU A 37 -25.73 13.67 -16.50
N LEU A 38 -25.90 13.43 -17.78
CA LEU A 38 -24.82 13.57 -18.76
C LEU A 38 -24.29 15.00 -18.76
N GLY A 39 -22.98 15.12 -18.62
CA GLY A 39 -22.30 16.43 -18.51
C GLY A 39 -22.17 16.95 -17.08
N ALA A 40 -22.63 16.21 -16.08
CA ALA A 40 -22.39 16.58 -14.68
C ALA A 40 -20.89 16.49 -14.33
N THR A 41 -20.43 17.42 -13.51
CA THR A 41 -19.07 17.42 -12.94
C THR A 41 -19.14 17.03 -11.49
N ILE A 42 -18.35 16.04 -11.10
CA ILE A 42 -18.21 15.60 -9.71
C ILE A 42 -16.91 16.17 -9.16
N TYR A 43 -16.99 16.82 -8.00
CA TYR A 43 -15.83 17.22 -7.21
C TYR A 43 -15.70 16.25 -6.05
N LEU A 44 -14.56 15.59 -5.97
CA LEU A 44 -14.21 14.70 -4.87
C LEU A 44 -12.98 15.25 -4.16
N ASP A 45 -13.10 15.44 -2.85
CA ASP A 45 -12.00 15.81 -1.97
C ASP A 45 -12.01 14.84 -0.77
N TYR A 46 -10.89 14.17 -0.55
CA TYR A 46 -10.76 13.22 0.56
C TYR A 46 -9.34 13.22 1.11
N THR A 47 -9.22 12.84 2.37
CA THR A 47 -7.94 12.67 3.05
C THR A 47 -7.84 11.26 3.59
N VAL A 48 -6.72 10.61 3.30
CA VAL A 48 -6.36 9.34 3.90
C VAL A 48 -5.25 9.58 4.92
N THR A 49 -5.47 9.13 6.15
CA THR A 49 -4.49 9.29 7.23
C THR A 49 -4.04 7.93 7.71
N SER A 50 -2.74 7.68 7.62
CA SER A 50 -2.13 6.49 8.20
C SER A 50 -1.85 6.66 9.68
N LYS A 51 -1.91 5.58 10.46
CA LYS A 51 -1.53 5.62 11.88
C LYS A 51 -0.05 5.97 12.01
N PRO A 52 0.32 6.89 12.92
CA PRO A 52 1.72 7.20 13.19
C PRO A 52 2.50 5.93 13.55
N GLY A 53 3.72 5.79 13.01
CA GLY A 53 4.62 4.67 13.32
C GLY A 53 4.36 3.38 12.56
N TYR A 54 3.36 3.32 11.68
CA TYR A 54 3.16 2.15 10.81
C TYR A 54 4.29 2.02 9.79
N LEU A 55 4.60 3.12 9.09
CA LEU A 55 5.81 3.24 8.28
C LEU A 55 6.59 4.48 8.75
N PRO A 56 7.88 4.34 9.09
CA PRO A 56 8.69 5.47 9.56
C PRO A 56 9.08 6.43 8.44
N GLU A 57 8.99 5.96 7.20
CA GLU A 57 9.37 6.68 5.98
C GLU A 57 8.19 6.84 5.04
N VAL A 58 8.30 7.81 4.13
CA VAL A 58 7.36 7.96 3.02
C VAL A 58 7.74 6.95 1.95
N ASP A 59 6.76 6.19 1.50
CA ASP A 59 6.89 5.26 0.39
C ASP A 59 5.62 5.34 -0.45
N VAL A 60 5.79 5.74 -1.72
CA VAL A 60 4.69 6.02 -2.64
C VAL A 60 4.95 5.27 -3.94
N PHE A 61 3.96 4.53 -4.38
CA PHE A 61 3.91 3.96 -5.72
C PHE A 61 2.58 4.33 -6.36
N GLU A 62 2.62 5.07 -7.45
CA GLU A 62 1.43 5.57 -8.14
C GLU A 62 1.50 5.21 -9.63
N GLU A 63 0.56 4.39 -10.06
CA GLU A 63 0.36 4.12 -11.48
C GLU A 63 -0.40 5.27 -12.12
N LEU A 64 0.17 5.83 -13.18
CA LEU A 64 -0.38 7.00 -13.87
C LEU A 64 -1.38 6.64 -14.97
N LEU A 65 -1.63 5.34 -15.17
CA LEU A 65 -2.64 4.85 -16.11
C LEU A 65 -4.03 4.90 -15.44
N GLN A 66 -4.93 5.61 -16.06
CA GLN A 66 -6.31 5.71 -15.64
C GLN A 66 -7.24 5.00 -16.62
N SER A 67 -8.32 4.40 -16.14
CA SER A 67 -9.34 3.75 -16.99
C SER A 67 -10.16 4.74 -17.81
N SER A 68 -10.09 6.03 -17.49
CA SER A 68 -10.76 7.13 -18.16
C SER A 68 -9.76 8.18 -18.63
N PRO A 69 -10.05 8.96 -19.67
CA PRO A 69 -9.19 10.05 -20.10
C PRO A 69 -8.94 11.07 -18.97
N VAL A 70 -7.68 11.32 -18.66
CA VAL A 70 -7.27 12.30 -17.65
C VAL A 70 -6.73 13.54 -18.37
N LYS A 71 -7.34 14.68 -18.11
CA LYS A 71 -6.91 15.96 -18.67
C LYS A 71 -5.63 16.46 -18.03
N GLU A 72 -5.56 16.36 -16.72
CA GLU A 72 -4.44 16.82 -15.91
C GLU A 72 -4.33 15.94 -14.67
N TYR A 73 -3.12 15.52 -14.35
CA TYR A 73 -2.79 14.78 -13.14
C TYR A 73 -1.64 15.49 -12.44
N THR A 74 -1.84 15.86 -11.20
CA THR A 74 -0.80 16.47 -10.37
C THR A 74 -0.65 15.67 -9.08
N LEU A 75 0.55 15.16 -8.84
CA LEU A 75 0.92 14.53 -7.58
C LEU A 75 1.94 15.42 -6.87
N THR A 76 1.65 15.80 -5.64
CA THR A 76 2.57 16.55 -4.80
C THR A 76 2.96 15.71 -3.60
N ILE A 77 4.25 15.46 -3.44
CA ILE A 77 4.82 14.77 -2.28
C ILE A 77 5.53 15.81 -1.43
N VAL A 78 5.12 15.93 -0.18
CA VAL A 78 5.74 16.84 0.79
C VAL A 78 6.38 16.01 1.89
N THR A 79 7.67 16.22 2.09
CA THR A 79 8.46 15.56 3.13
C THR A 79 9.07 16.59 4.07
N PRO A 80 9.41 16.22 5.33
CA PRO A 80 10.20 17.08 6.19
C PRO A 80 11.53 17.47 5.54
N GLU A 81 12.00 18.69 5.75
CA GLU A 81 13.24 19.22 5.14
C GLU A 81 14.49 18.35 5.40
N ALA A 82 14.51 17.65 6.54
CA ALA A 82 15.61 16.76 6.92
C ALA A 82 15.63 15.43 6.14
N LYS A 83 14.59 15.12 5.35
CA LYS A 83 14.48 13.86 4.62
C LYS A 83 14.61 14.09 3.12
N GLU A 84 15.60 13.45 2.53
CA GLU A 84 15.74 13.43 1.07
C GLU A 84 14.70 12.51 0.45
N LEU A 85 14.02 13.00 -0.59
CA LEU A 85 13.10 12.21 -1.38
C LEU A 85 13.81 11.66 -2.62
N ALA A 86 13.98 10.35 -2.69
CA ALA A 86 14.35 9.66 -3.92
C ALA A 86 13.10 9.37 -4.73
N TYR A 87 13.14 9.57 -6.05
CA TYR A 87 12.00 9.23 -6.90
C TYR A 87 12.43 8.71 -8.27
N THR A 88 11.54 7.98 -8.91
CA THR A 88 11.64 7.65 -10.33
C THR A 88 10.30 7.81 -11.02
N LEU A 89 10.34 8.30 -12.23
CA LEU A 89 9.22 8.34 -13.15
C LEU A 89 9.55 7.40 -14.31
N ALA A 90 8.98 6.20 -14.29
CA ALA A 90 9.25 5.19 -15.29
C ALA A 90 8.17 5.18 -16.38
N ASN A 91 8.55 4.73 -17.58
CA ASN A 91 7.68 4.64 -18.76
C ASN A 91 6.95 5.95 -19.06
N ASN A 92 7.63 7.07 -18.81
CA ASN A 92 7.05 8.40 -18.90
C ASN A 92 6.54 8.73 -20.29
N PRO A 93 5.24 8.98 -20.49
CA PRO A 93 4.77 9.60 -21.71
C PRO A 93 5.36 11.01 -21.81
N ALA A 94 5.81 11.41 -22.99
CA ALA A 94 6.61 12.60 -23.31
C ALA A 94 6.09 13.98 -22.79
N LYS A 95 5.07 14.00 -21.97
CA LYS A 95 4.41 15.21 -21.43
C LYS A 95 4.47 15.37 -19.92
N ALA A 96 4.97 14.37 -19.17
CA ALA A 96 5.08 14.49 -17.73
C ALA A 96 6.36 15.26 -17.38
N SER A 97 6.26 16.21 -16.46
CA SER A 97 7.39 16.96 -15.92
C SER A 97 7.43 16.80 -14.40
N VAL A 98 8.64 16.65 -13.88
CA VAL A 98 8.88 16.62 -12.43
C VAL A 98 9.58 17.91 -12.04
N LYS A 99 9.01 18.65 -11.09
CA LYS A 99 9.67 19.79 -10.46
C LYS A 99 10.35 19.31 -9.19
N GLN A 100 11.65 19.52 -9.13
CA GLN A 100 12.45 19.16 -7.95
C GLN A 100 12.57 20.35 -7.01
N SER A 101 12.60 20.07 -5.71
CA SER A 101 13.01 21.02 -4.67
C SER A 101 14.28 20.51 -3.99
N ALA A 102 14.87 21.33 -3.12
CA ALA A 102 16.02 20.93 -2.32
C ALA A 102 15.73 19.64 -1.54
N GLY A 103 16.72 18.76 -1.41
CA GLY A 103 16.55 17.46 -0.72
C GLY A 103 16.08 16.31 -1.60
N THR A 104 15.76 16.56 -2.87
CA THR A 104 15.38 15.50 -3.79
C THR A 104 16.61 14.95 -4.50
N ARG A 105 16.82 13.65 -4.42
CA ARG A 105 17.88 12.95 -5.14
C ARG A 105 17.33 12.15 -6.32
N ALA A 106 18.11 11.98 -7.36
CA ALA A 106 17.74 11.09 -8.45
C ALA A 106 17.72 9.64 -7.93
N PRO A 107 16.65 8.88 -8.13
CA PRO A 107 16.56 7.52 -7.66
C PRO A 107 17.42 6.59 -8.50
N PHE A 108 17.94 5.57 -7.87
CA PHE A 108 18.46 4.41 -8.57
C PHE A 108 17.31 3.40 -8.73
N VAL A 109 16.75 3.32 -9.92
CA VAL A 109 15.69 2.33 -10.22
C VAL A 109 16.04 1.61 -11.50
N SER A 110 16.10 0.28 -11.43
CA SER A 110 16.10 -0.53 -12.63
C SER A 110 14.65 -0.63 -13.13
N VAL A 111 14.35 0.04 -14.22
CA VAL A 111 13.06 -0.06 -14.88
C VAL A 111 12.99 -1.42 -15.58
N ARG A 112 12.05 -2.27 -15.17
CA ARG A 112 11.69 -3.44 -15.97
C ARG A 112 10.77 -2.97 -17.10
N ASN A 113 10.91 -3.57 -18.29
CA ASN A 113 10.03 -3.32 -19.41
C ASN A 113 8.57 -3.57 -19.01
N GLY A 114 7.86 -2.51 -18.81
CA GLY A 114 6.42 -2.47 -18.59
C GLY A 114 5.92 -1.19 -19.22
N ASP A 115 4.79 -1.25 -19.91
CA ASP A 115 4.25 -0.13 -20.68
C ASP A 115 3.47 0.87 -19.81
N ILE A 116 3.26 0.58 -18.53
CA ILE A 116 2.48 1.42 -17.63
C ILE A 116 3.38 2.50 -17.03
N PRO A 117 3.10 3.79 -17.27
CA PRO A 117 3.80 4.86 -16.59
C PRO A 117 3.50 4.86 -15.10
N PHE A 118 4.53 4.96 -14.28
CA PHE A 118 4.38 5.06 -12.84
C PHE A 118 5.39 6.01 -12.19
N LEU A 119 5.02 6.55 -11.05
CA LEU A 119 5.90 7.25 -10.13
C LEU A 119 6.15 6.37 -8.90
N ALA A 120 7.40 6.12 -8.60
CA ALA A 120 7.83 5.57 -7.32
C ALA A 120 8.65 6.64 -6.58
N ALA A 121 8.36 6.85 -5.31
CA ALA A 121 9.08 7.83 -4.49
C ALA A 121 9.21 7.34 -3.05
N THR A 122 10.39 7.51 -2.46
CA THR A 122 10.66 7.04 -1.10
C THR A 122 11.66 7.94 -0.37
N THR A 123 11.55 8.00 0.94
CA THR A 123 12.54 8.63 1.82
C THR A 123 13.48 7.62 2.48
N TYR A 124 13.33 6.32 2.23
CA TYR A 124 14.32 5.33 2.66
C TYR A 124 15.67 5.60 2.02
N ALA A 125 16.72 5.58 2.81
CA ALA A 125 18.08 5.86 2.32
C ALA A 125 18.63 4.73 1.44
N SER A 126 18.15 3.51 1.62
CA SER A 126 18.56 2.33 0.86
C SER A 126 17.47 1.26 0.82
N GLU A 127 17.57 0.36 -0.15
CA GLU A 127 16.73 -0.84 -0.22
C GLU A 127 16.89 -1.73 1.02
N GLY A 128 18.11 -1.84 1.56
CA GLY A 128 18.37 -2.60 2.78
C GLY A 128 17.63 -2.04 4.01
N GLU A 129 17.50 -0.73 4.13
CA GLU A 129 16.75 -0.09 5.19
C GLU A 129 15.23 -0.34 5.05
N ALA A 130 14.72 -0.21 3.84
CA ALA A 130 13.32 -0.51 3.54
C ALA A 130 12.98 -1.98 3.85
N LEU A 131 13.84 -2.91 3.42
CA LEU A 131 13.69 -4.34 3.69
C LEU A 131 13.78 -4.65 5.19
N ALA A 132 14.71 -4.04 5.91
CA ALA A 132 14.82 -4.22 7.36
C ALA A 132 13.57 -3.73 8.11
N THR A 133 12.96 -2.65 7.64
CA THR A 133 11.70 -2.14 8.21
C THR A 133 10.54 -3.09 7.93
N LEU A 134 10.46 -3.62 6.72
CA LEU A 134 9.45 -4.61 6.35
C LEU A 134 9.60 -5.89 7.18
N LEU A 135 10.81 -6.41 7.31
CA LEU A 135 11.07 -7.63 8.08
C LEU A 135 10.69 -7.50 9.56
N LYS A 136 10.80 -6.31 10.14
CA LYS A 136 10.32 -6.07 11.52
C LYS A 136 8.82 -6.27 11.67
N GLN A 137 8.03 -6.03 10.62
CA GLN A 137 6.57 -6.25 10.65
C GLN A 137 6.21 -7.73 10.58
N PHE A 138 7.07 -8.55 9.98
CA PHE A 138 6.91 -10.00 9.91
C PHE A 138 7.58 -10.75 11.08
N ASN A 139 8.25 -10.04 11.98
CA ASN A 139 8.81 -10.67 13.14
C ASN A 139 7.65 -10.98 14.11
N PRO A 140 7.21 -12.24 14.24
CA PRO A 140 6.18 -12.60 15.19
C PRO A 140 6.75 -12.34 16.57
N SER A 141 6.46 -11.20 17.15
CA SER A 141 6.65 -10.98 18.58
C SER A 141 5.84 -12.09 19.26
N GLY A 142 6.52 -13.04 19.88
CA GLY A 142 6.00 -14.29 20.37
C GLY A 142 4.57 -14.19 20.90
N ASP A 143 3.60 -14.44 20.03
CA ASP A 143 2.24 -14.70 20.49
C ASP A 143 2.30 -15.96 21.34
N PRO A 144 1.97 -15.90 22.64
CA PRO A 144 1.99 -17.07 23.51
C PRO A 144 1.17 -18.24 22.97
N GLN A 145 0.10 -17.98 22.23
CA GLN A 145 -0.75 -19.00 21.63
C GLN A 145 -0.02 -19.70 20.47
N LEU A 146 0.70 -18.95 19.63
CA LEU A 146 1.50 -19.53 18.56
C LEU A 146 2.70 -20.33 19.12
N THR A 147 3.31 -19.85 20.19
CA THR A 147 4.40 -20.58 20.86
C THR A 147 3.89 -21.90 21.40
N THR A 148 2.79 -21.90 22.16
CA THR A 148 2.18 -23.11 22.71
C THR A 148 1.75 -24.08 21.60
N LEU A 149 1.18 -23.58 20.52
CA LEU A 149 0.82 -24.40 19.37
C LEU A 149 2.04 -25.02 18.71
N ALA A 150 3.10 -24.25 18.45
CA ALA A 150 4.33 -24.74 17.87
C ALA A 150 5.00 -25.82 18.75
N GLU A 151 5.03 -25.62 20.06
CA GLU A 151 5.50 -26.59 21.04
C GLU A 151 4.68 -27.89 20.96
N SER A 152 3.37 -27.80 20.95
CA SER A 152 2.50 -28.98 20.85
C SER A 152 2.67 -29.77 19.56
N LEU A 153 2.85 -29.08 18.43
CA LEU A 153 3.07 -29.71 17.12
C LEU A 153 4.44 -30.39 17.00
N THR A 154 5.40 -29.90 17.77
CA THR A 154 6.81 -30.38 17.72
C THR A 154 7.17 -31.28 18.90
N GLU A 155 6.22 -31.55 19.78
CA GLU A 155 6.44 -32.43 20.94
C GLU A 155 6.96 -33.81 20.51
N GLY A 156 8.02 -34.29 21.18
CA GLY A 156 8.66 -35.58 20.88
C GLY A 156 9.47 -35.63 19.58
N LYS A 157 9.72 -34.48 18.93
CA LYS A 157 10.56 -34.41 17.73
C LYS A 157 11.90 -33.75 18.05
N ASP A 158 13.00 -34.53 17.90
CA ASP A 158 14.34 -34.04 18.21
C ASP A 158 15.01 -33.32 17.04
N LYS A 159 14.65 -33.69 15.81
CA LYS A 159 15.28 -33.14 14.60
C LYS A 159 14.50 -31.95 14.07
N ASP A 160 15.19 -30.89 13.70
CA ASP A 160 14.57 -29.67 13.15
C ASP A 160 13.76 -29.94 11.86
N GLY A 161 14.20 -30.89 11.04
CA GLY A 161 13.47 -31.33 9.85
C GLY A 161 12.10 -31.95 10.17
N ASP A 162 12.00 -32.73 11.25
CA ASP A 162 10.74 -33.36 11.67
C ASP A 162 9.81 -32.32 12.29
N LYS A 163 10.36 -31.33 13.01
CA LYS A 163 9.61 -30.19 13.56
C LYS A 163 9.03 -29.34 12.42
N LEU A 164 9.88 -28.98 11.45
CA LEU A 164 9.44 -28.19 10.30
C LEU A 164 8.34 -28.93 9.51
N LYS A 165 8.49 -30.23 9.29
CA LYS A 165 7.49 -31.04 8.61
C LYS A 165 6.15 -31.03 9.34
N ALA A 166 6.13 -31.16 10.66
CA ALA A 166 4.90 -31.15 11.46
C ALA A 166 4.18 -29.78 11.39
N ILE A 167 4.94 -28.68 11.44
CA ILE A 167 4.38 -27.34 11.28
C ILE A 167 3.82 -27.14 9.88
N LEU A 168 4.53 -27.59 8.85
CA LEU A 168 4.08 -27.49 7.47
C LEU A 168 2.80 -28.31 7.23
N GLU A 169 2.73 -29.53 7.70
CA GLU A 169 1.53 -30.39 7.60
C GLU A 169 0.31 -29.73 8.27
N TYR A 170 0.49 -29.10 9.43
CA TYR A 170 -0.58 -28.37 10.11
C TYR A 170 -1.07 -27.15 9.32
N THR A 171 -0.16 -26.42 8.67
CA THR A 171 -0.54 -25.20 7.92
C THR A 171 -1.14 -25.49 6.53
N THR A 172 -1.02 -26.73 6.05
CA THR A 172 -1.53 -27.17 4.73
C THR A 172 -2.76 -28.09 4.82
N SER A 173 -3.19 -28.45 6.03
CA SER A 173 -4.42 -29.23 6.29
C SER A 173 -5.62 -28.33 6.44
#